data_644a01f67a2de0248c2040dbce5185bd
#
_entry.id   644a01f67a2de0248c2040dbce5185bd
#
_cell.length_a   1.000
_cell.length_b   1.000
_cell.length_c   1.000
_cell.angle_alpha   90.00
_cell.angle_beta   90.00
_cell.angle_gamma   90.00
#
_symmetry.space_group_name_H-M   'P 1'
#
loop_
_entity.id
_entity.type
_entity.pdbx_description
1 polymer ?
#
loop_
_entity_poly.entity_id
_entity_poly.type
_entity_poly.pdbx_seq_one_letter_code
_entity_poly.pdbx_strand_id
1 'polypeptide(L)'
;MPESAFDPTPVTKIWQELGVPGILDVHTHFMPKPVMDKVWAYFDSAGPLIGRPWPITYRTEESQRVRTLREFGVLRFTSLIYAHKPQMAAWLNQWATQFAAQTPDCVHTATFFPEAGAIDYVREAIEAGAGVFKVHIQVGAFSPIDPLLVPVWGLLEDAAVPVVIHCGSGPAPGEFTGPEPIRVLLKQFPRLRLIIAHMGMPEYSDFLDISAQYDEVRLDTTMAFTKFSNEKAPFPESAYPRLVDLGHKILFGSDFPNIPYGYAEAVTALQVLPGVDDNWMRDVLYRNGAALFRVDS
;
A
#
# COMPACT_ATOMS: atom_id res chain seq x y z
N MET A 1 -9.97 0.48 -23.61
CA MET A 1 -8.75 0.28 -22.78
C MET A 1 -7.71 -0.39 -23.66
N PRO A 2 -6.42 -0.05 -23.58
CA PRO A 2 -5.44 -0.75 -24.40
C PRO A 2 -5.33 -2.21 -23.92
N GLU A 3 -5.51 -3.17 -24.83
CA GLU A 3 -5.35 -4.61 -24.55
C GLU A 3 -3.99 -4.92 -23.92
N SER A 4 -2.96 -4.13 -24.24
CA SER A 4 -1.61 -4.25 -23.68
C SER A 4 -1.52 -4.08 -22.16
N ALA A 5 -2.49 -3.42 -21.51
CA ALA A 5 -2.50 -3.26 -20.05
C ALA A 5 -2.76 -4.59 -19.31
N PHE A 6 -3.42 -5.55 -19.98
CA PHE A 6 -3.74 -6.88 -19.43
C PHE A 6 -2.75 -7.96 -19.90
N ASP A 7 -1.76 -7.62 -20.73
CA ASP A 7 -0.72 -8.55 -21.15
C ASP A 7 0.20 -8.89 -19.94
N PRO A 8 0.22 -10.15 -19.50
CA PRO A 8 1.07 -10.56 -18.37
C PRO A 8 2.55 -10.71 -18.76
N THR A 9 2.85 -10.81 -20.04
CA THR A 9 4.18 -11.17 -20.55
C THR A 9 5.31 -10.30 -20.02
N PRO A 10 5.20 -8.95 -20.00
CA PRO A 10 6.28 -8.10 -19.48
C PRO A 10 6.57 -8.35 -18.00
N VAL A 11 5.53 -8.59 -17.20
CA VAL A 11 5.64 -8.82 -15.75
C VAL A 11 6.20 -10.20 -15.47
N THR A 12 5.65 -11.23 -16.12
CA THR A 12 6.07 -12.63 -15.92
C THR A 12 7.50 -12.87 -16.34
N LYS A 13 7.94 -12.24 -17.41
CA LYS A 13 9.34 -12.29 -17.87
C LYS A 13 10.30 -11.78 -16.78
N ILE A 14 9.98 -10.65 -16.14
CA ILE A 14 10.85 -10.03 -15.13
C ILE A 14 11.06 -10.96 -13.93
N TRP A 15 10.00 -11.43 -13.27
CA TRP A 15 10.18 -12.25 -12.09
C TRP A 15 10.75 -13.64 -12.42
N GLN A 16 10.51 -14.18 -13.62
CA GLN A 16 11.15 -15.43 -14.08
C GLN A 16 12.66 -15.25 -14.31
N GLU A 17 13.08 -14.16 -14.98
CA GLU A 17 14.49 -13.84 -15.18
C GLU A 17 15.24 -13.60 -13.86
N LEU A 18 14.55 -13.00 -12.87
CA LEU A 18 15.07 -12.86 -11.52
C LEU A 18 15.14 -14.18 -10.74
N GLY A 19 14.47 -15.23 -11.18
CA GLY A 19 14.45 -16.52 -10.50
C GLY A 19 13.68 -16.51 -9.18
N VAL A 20 12.69 -15.62 -9.04
CA VAL A 20 11.74 -15.65 -7.91
C VAL A 20 10.44 -16.33 -8.32
N PRO A 21 9.66 -16.92 -7.38
CA PRO A 21 8.47 -17.70 -7.73
C PRO A 21 7.29 -16.86 -8.23
N GLY A 22 7.34 -15.53 -8.07
CA GLY A 22 6.32 -14.56 -8.43
C GLY A 22 6.49 -13.26 -7.68
N ILE A 23 5.42 -12.48 -7.58
CA ILE A 23 5.40 -11.16 -6.95
C ILE A 23 4.54 -11.18 -5.68
N LEU A 24 4.93 -10.40 -4.68
CA LEU A 24 4.12 -10.09 -3.51
C LEU A 24 3.76 -8.59 -3.56
N ASP A 25 2.48 -8.31 -3.81
CA ASP A 25 1.97 -6.95 -3.94
C ASP A 25 1.30 -6.51 -2.63
N VAL A 26 2.01 -5.70 -1.86
CA VAL A 26 1.53 -5.28 -0.53
C VAL A 26 0.49 -4.18 -0.57
N HIS A 27 0.21 -3.61 -1.76
CA HIS A 27 -0.68 -2.45 -1.90
C HIS A 27 -1.63 -2.60 -3.08
N THR A 28 -2.69 -3.37 -2.87
CA THR A 28 -3.81 -3.47 -3.80
C THR A 28 -5.14 -3.18 -3.07
N HIS A 29 -6.17 -2.86 -3.83
CA HIS A 29 -7.47 -2.47 -3.29
C HIS A 29 -8.59 -3.37 -3.79
N PHE A 30 -9.23 -4.05 -2.86
CA PHE A 30 -10.50 -4.73 -3.05
C PHE A 30 -11.46 -4.25 -1.96
N MET A 31 -12.67 -3.89 -2.34
CA MET A 31 -13.65 -3.28 -1.44
C MET A 31 -15.06 -3.74 -1.81
N PRO A 32 -16.03 -3.67 -0.89
CA PRO A 32 -17.43 -3.86 -1.25
C PRO A 32 -17.79 -3.03 -2.48
N LYS A 33 -18.51 -3.62 -3.43
CA LYS A 33 -18.82 -2.96 -4.71
C LYS A 33 -19.36 -1.53 -4.57
N PRO A 34 -20.28 -1.22 -3.63
CA PRO A 34 -20.77 0.15 -3.47
C PRO A 34 -19.68 1.15 -3.01
N VAL A 35 -18.65 0.68 -2.29
CA VAL A 35 -17.50 1.51 -1.88
C VAL A 35 -16.58 1.71 -3.07
N MET A 36 -16.24 0.64 -3.79
CA MET A 36 -15.40 0.72 -4.98
C MET A 36 -15.99 1.64 -6.04
N ASP A 37 -17.31 1.56 -6.28
CA ASP A 37 -18.00 2.44 -7.23
C ASP A 37 -17.87 3.92 -6.82
N LYS A 38 -17.91 4.25 -5.52
CA LYS A 38 -17.68 5.62 -5.02
C LYS A 38 -16.23 6.07 -5.15
N VAL A 39 -15.28 5.17 -4.90
CA VAL A 39 -13.85 5.44 -5.10
C VAL A 39 -13.58 5.77 -6.56
N TRP A 40 -14.12 4.98 -7.48
CA TRP A 40 -13.97 5.24 -8.91
C TRP A 40 -14.65 6.52 -9.38
N ALA A 41 -15.83 6.83 -8.86
CA ALA A 41 -16.51 8.10 -9.14
C ALA A 41 -15.71 9.32 -8.63
N TYR A 42 -15.04 9.18 -7.49
CA TYR A 42 -14.11 10.19 -7.00
C TYR A 42 -12.96 10.41 -8.00
N PHE A 43 -12.29 9.36 -8.46
CA PHE A 43 -11.22 9.48 -9.45
C PHE A 43 -11.68 10.08 -10.78
N ASP A 44 -12.91 9.76 -11.24
CA ASP A 44 -13.52 10.35 -12.44
C ASP A 44 -13.65 11.89 -12.31
N SER A 45 -13.86 12.40 -11.09
CA SER A 45 -14.05 13.83 -10.79
C SER A 45 -12.80 14.53 -10.24
N ALA A 46 -11.74 13.79 -9.91
CA ALA A 46 -10.59 14.34 -9.22
C ALA A 46 -9.65 15.19 -10.10
N GLY A 47 -9.84 15.17 -11.42
CA GLY A 47 -8.96 15.89 -12.37
C GLY A 47 -8.66 17.34 -12.00
N PRO A 48 -9.64 18.19 -11.66
CA PRO A 48 -9.38 19.56 -11.23
C PRO A 48 -8.55 19.68 -9.93
N LEU A 49 -8.72 18.75 -8.99
CA LEU A 49 -8.01 18.74 -7.72
C LEU A 49 -6.54 18.33 -7.89
N ILE A 50 -6.29 17.30 -8.69
CA ILE A 50 -4.96 16.72 -8.88
C ILE A 50 -4.21 17.28 -10.10
N GLY A 51 -4.87 18.16 -10.87
CA GLY A 51 -4.30 18.86 -12.03
C GLY A 51 -4.15 18.01 -13.28
N ARG A 52 -4.82 16.84 -13.37
CA ARG A 52 -4.90 15.97 -14.55
C ARG A 52 -5.97 14.88 -14.41
N PRO A 53 -6.44 14.28 -15.52
CA PRO A 53 -7.32 13.11 -15.51
C PRO A 53 -6.64 11.91 -14.81
N TRP A 54 -7.47 11.08 -14.16
CA TRP A 54 -7.05 9.81 -13.58
C TRP A 54 -7.91 8.65 -14.11
N PRO A 55 -7.69 8.22 -15.35
CA PRO A 55 -8.47 7.13 -15.94
C PRO A 55 -8.05 5.79 -15.32
N ILE A 56 -8.96 5.13 -14.60
CA ILE A 56 -8.66 3.84 -14.00
C ILE A 56 -8.61 2.75 -15.08
N THR A 57 -7.46 2.06 -15.17
CA THR A 57 -7.20 1.04 -16.20
C THR A 57 -7.93 -0.27 -15.92
N TYR A 58 -8.03 -0.71 -14.66
CA TYR A 58 -8.58 -2.03 -14.29
C TYR A 58 -10.00 -1.94 -13.71
N ARG A 59 -10.84 -1.13 -14.31
CA ARG A 59 -12.26 -1.00 -13.94
C ARG A 59 -13.06 -2.19 -14.48
N THR A 60 -12.88 -3.34 -13.84
CA THR A 60 -13.52 -4.62 -14.18
C THR A 60 -14.21 -5.23 -12.96
N GLU A 61 -14.90 -6.34 -13.14
CA GLU A 61 -15.52 -7.10 -12.05
C GLU A 61 -14.45 -7.67 -11.10
N GLU A 62 -14.78 -7.82 -9.82
CA GLU A 62 -13.87 -8.25 -8.75
C GLU A 62 -13.17 -9.57 -9.09
N SER A 63 -13.92 -10.57 -9.57
CA SER A 63 -13.35 -11.86 -9.98
C SER A 63 -12.36 -11.75 -11.15
N GLN A 64 -12.59 -10.79 -12.06
CA GLN A 64 -11.65 -10.52 -13.15
C GLN A 64 -10.37 -9.86 -12.60
N ARG A 65 -10.48 -8.92 -11.68
CA ARG A 65 -9.31 -8.30 -11.04
C ARG A 65 -8.43 -9.33 -10.32
N VAL A 66 -9.04 -10.25 -9.57
CA VAL A 66 -8.30 -11.35 -8.92
C VAL A 66 -7.58 -12.21 -9.97
N ARG A 67 -8.27 -12.60 -11.06
CA ARG A 67 -7.63 -13.37 -12.15
C ARG A 67 -6.46 -12.62 -12.77
N THR A 68 -6.61 -11.32 -13.04
CA THR A 68 -5.57 -10.48 -13.62
C THR A 68 -4.30 -10.45 -12.75
N LEU A 69 -4.43 -10.31 -11.43
CA LEU A 69 -3.27 -10.40 -10.53
C LEU A 69 -2.58 -11.77 -10.60
N ARG A 70 -3.35 -12.85 -10.63
CA ARG A 70 -2.82 -14.21 -10.78
C ARG A 70 -2.09 -14.41 -12.12
N GLU A 71 -2.64 -13.89 -13.20
CA GLU A 71 -2.01 -13.93 -14.52
C GLU A 71 -0.68 -13.15 -14.55
N PHE A 72 -0.56 -12.06 -13.81
CA PHE A 72 0.70 -11.35 -13.62
C PHE A 72 1.73 -12.09 -12.74
N GLY A 73 1.34 -13.21 -12.13
CA GLY A 73 2.19 -13.98 -11.23
C GLY A 73 2.24 -13.43 -9.80
N VAL A 74 1.22 -12.68 -9.39
CA VAL A 74 1.08 -12.21 -8.01
C VAL A 74 0.65 -13.37 -7.12
N LEU A 75 1.52 -13.77 -6.19
CA LEU A 75 1.32 -14.90 -5.27
C LEU A 75 0.54 -14.52 -4.02
N ARG A 76 0.77 -13.30 -3.54
CA ARG A 76 0.03 -12.71 -2.42
C ARG A 76 -0.23 -11.24 -2.71
N PHE A 77 -1.41 -10.79 -2.36
CA PHE A 77 -1.83 -9.40 -2.47
C PHE A 77 -2.71 -9.02 -1.27
N THR A 78 -2.99 -7.74 -1.09
CA THR A 78 -3.80 -7.21 0.00
C THR A 78 -5.16 -6.74 -0.53
N SER A 79 -6.16 -6.54 0.34
CA SER A 79 -7.41 -5.89 -0.05
C SER A 79 -7.50 -4.42 0.36
N LEU A 80 -6.55 -3.90 1.10
CA LEU A 80 -6.38 -2.53 1.63
C LEU A 80 -7.66 -1.68 1.67
N ILE A 81 -8.66 -2.17 2.39
CA ILE A 81 -9.86 -1.41 2.74
C ILE A 81 -9.47 -0.27 3.71
N TYR A 82 -10.17 0.85 3.67
CA TYR A 82 -9.98 1.94 4.63
C TYR A 82 -11.29 2.66 4.96
N ALA A 83 -11.48 2.98 6.23
CA ALA A 83 -12.61 3.78 6.69
C ALA A 83 -12.31 5.27 6.50
N HIS A 84 -13.31 6.04 6.07
CA HIS A 84 -13.23 7.49 5.88
C HIS A 84 -14.24 8.26 6.75
N LYS A 85 -14.95 7.58 7.62
CA LYS A 85 -15.92 8.14 8.57
C LYS A 85 -16.19 7.18 9.71
N PRO A 86 -16.73 7.65 10.83
CA PRO A 86 -17.15 6.78 11.94
C PRO A 86 -18.14 5.70 11.51
N GLN A 87 -18.15 4.58 12.23
CA GLN A 87 -19.05 3.43 12.06
C GLN A 87 -18.89 2.69 10.72
N MET A 88 -17.76 2.88 10.03
CA MET A 88 -17.50 2.21 8.77
C MET A 88 -16.48 1.06 8.92
N ALA A 89 -15.54 1.17 9.85
CA ALA A 89 -14.41 0.25 9.94
C ALA A 89 -14.84 -1.19 10.26
N ALA A 90 -15.67 -1.39 11.28
CA ALA A 90 -16.12 -2.72 11.67
C ALA A 90 -16.85 -3.47 10.53
N TRP A 91 -17.71 -2.77 9.78
CA TRP A 91 -18.39 -3.34 8.62
C TRP A 91 -17.41 -3.71 7.49
N LEU A 92 -16.43 -2.85 7.20
CA LEU A 92 -15.39 -3.15 6.21
C LEU A 92 -14.55 -4.35 6.63
N ASN A 93 -14.20 -4.47 7.92
CA ASN A 93 -13.45 -5.59 8.44
C ASN A 93 -14.19 -6.92 8.27
N GLN A 94 -15.51 -6.94 8.52
CA GLN A 94 -16.35 -8.13 8.28
C GLN A 94 -16.33 -8.55 6.81
N TRP A 95 -16.46 -7.58 5.89
CA TRP A 95 -16.38 -7.86 4.47
C TRP A 95 -15.00 -8.41 4.08
N ALA A 96 -13.90 -7.80 4.57
CA ALA A 96 -12.56 -8.21 4.24
C ALA A 96 -12.21 -9.61 4.77
N THR A 97 -12.72 -9.98 5.95
CA THR A 97 -12.61 -11.33 6.49
C THR A 97 -13.26 -12.35 5.54
N GLN A 98 -14.47 -12.04 5.03
CA GLN A 98 -15.16 -12.91 4.07
C GLN A 98 -14.43 -12.99 2.73
N PHE A 99 -13.94 -11.86 2.24
CA PHE A 99 -13.16 -11.80 0.99
C PHE A 99 -11.88 -12.63 1.08
N ALA A 100 -11.10 -12.49 2.16
CA ALA A 100 -9.89 -13.27 2.39
C ALA A 100 -10.18 -14.78 2.51
N ALA A 101 -11.26 -15.16 3.19
CA ALA A 101 -11.68 -16.57 3.28
C ALA A 101 -12.02 -17.19 1.92
N GLN A 102 -12.51 -16.40 0.96
CA GLN A 102 -12.84 -16.84 -0.40
C GLN A 102 -11.69 -16.67 -1.41
N THR A 103 -10.63 -15.96 -1.01
CA THR A 103 -9.50 -15.60 -1.86
C THR A 103 -8.19 -15.90 -1.13
N PRO A 104 -7.73 -17.17 -1.15
CA PRO A 104 -6.59 -17.63 -0.31
C PRO A 104 -5.25 -16.94 -0.56
N ASP A 105 -5.09 -16.32 -1.73
CA ASP A 105 -3.94 -15.49 -2.10
C ASP A 105 -4.04 -14.03 -1.59
N CYS A 106 -5.19 -13.62 -1.06
CA CYS A 106 -5.33 -12.33 -0.40
C CYS A 106 -4.89 -12.41 1.08
N VAL A 107 -3.95 -11.55 1.46
CA VAL A 107 -3.63 -11.32 2.87
C VAL A 107 -4.83 -10.64 3.54
N HIS A 108 -5.36 -11.26 4.60
CA HIS A 108 -6.50 -10.69 5.32
C HIS A 108 -6.17 -9.28 5.81
N THR A 109 -6.87 -8.28 5.28
CA THR A 109 -6.69 -6.86 5.60
C THR A 109 -7.80 -6.38 6.52
N ALA A 110 -7.45 -5.47 7.44
CA ALA A 110 -8.43 -4.76 8.27
C ALA A 110 -8.14 -3.25 8.27
N THR A 111 -9.02 -2.48 8.86
CA THR A 111 -8.91 -1.02 8.99
C THR A 111 -9.44 -0.55 10.34
N PHE A 112 -9.16 0.72 10.67
CA PHE A 112 -9.72 1.38 11.84
C PHE A 112 -9.96 2.86 11.57
N PHE A 113 -10.71 3.49 12.48
CA PHE A 113 -11.02 4.91 12.46
C PHE A 113 -10.97 5.45 13.90
N PRO A 114 -10.63 6.74 14.15
CA PRO A 114 -10.66 7.29 15.51
C PRO A 114 -12.11 7.45 16.01
N GLU A 115 -12.58 6.43 16.69
CA GLU A 115 -13.94 6.37 17.25
C GLU A 115 -13.97 5.54 18.53
N ALA A 116 -14.98 5.77 19.35
CA ALA A 116 -15.21 4.94 20.53
C ALA A 116 -15.42 3.47 20.12
N GLY A 117 -14.76 2.53 20.81
CA GLY A 117 -14.81 1.10 20.47
C GLY A 117 -13.86 0.65 19.37
N ALA A 118 -13.01 1.54 18.83
CA ALA A 118 -12.03 1.15 17.81
C ALA A 118 -11.11 0.01 18.26
N ILE A 119 -10.71 0.00 19.52
CA ILE A 119 -9.86 -1.05 20.11
C ILE A 119 -10.53 -2.44 20.04
N ASP A 120 -11.86 -2.51 20.18
CA ASP A 120 -12.61 -3.77 20.25
C ASP A 120 -12.64 -4.44 18.87
N TYR A 121 -13.08 -3.73 17.83
CA TYR A 121 -13.12 -4.33 16.49
C TYR A 121 -11.73 -4.51 15.85
N VAL A 122 -10.70 -3.77 16.30
CA VAL A 122 -9.30 -4.04 15.90
C VAL A 122 -8.82 -5.33 16.54
N ARG A 123 -9.11 -5.57 17.82
CA ARG A 123 -8.81 -6.84 18.50
C ARG A 123 -9.50 -8.00 17.81
N GLU A 124 -10.80 -7.90 17.55
CA GLU A 124 -11.58 -8.90 16.81
C GLU A 124 -10.95 -9.21 15.43
N ALA A 125 -10.51 -8.19 14.70
CA ALA A 125 -9.87 -8.39 13.41
C ALA A 125 -8.52 -9.13 13.53
N ILE A 126 -7.70 -8.81 14.54
CA ILE A 126 -6.44 -9.54 14.82
C ILE A 126 -6.74 -11.01 15.17
N GLU A 127 -7.70 -11.26 16.03
CA GLU A 127 -8.13 -12.62 16.42
C GLU A 127 -8.70 -13.40 15.23
N ALA A 128 -9.35 -12.72 14.29
CA ALA A 128 -9.81 -13.29 13.02
C ALA A 128 -8.68 -13.53 12.00
N GLY A 129 -7.43 -13.20 12.34
CA GLY A 129 -6.26 -13.46 11.50
C GLY A 129 -5.90 -12.33 10.54
N ALA A 130 -6.28 -11.09 10.82
CA ALA A 130 -5.83 -9.94 10.01
C ALA A 130 -4.30 -9.86 10.02
N GLY A 131 -3.70 -10.00 8.83
CA GLY A 131 -2.25 -9.96 8.61
C GLY A 131 -1.71 -8.56 8.32
N VAL A 132 -2.59 -7.58 8.02
CA VAL A 132 -2.23 -6.20 7.74
C VAL A 132 -3.42 -5.28 7.99
N PHE A 133 -3.15 -4.07 8.49
CA PHE A 133 -4.14 -3.00 8.57
C PHE A 133 -3.86 -1.91 7.53
N LYS A 134 -4.89 -1.17 7.14
CA LYS A 134 -4.77 0.01 6.27
C LYS A 134 -5.49 1.20 6.88
N VAL A 135 -4.83 2.36 6.86
CA VAL A 135 -5.45 3.66 7.10
C VAL A 135 -5.02 4.67 6.05
N HIS A 136 -5.90 5.63 5.78
CA HIS A 136 -5.66 6.68 4.80
C HIS A 136 -5.90 8.03 5.46
N ILE A 137 -4.83 8.71 5.83
CA ILE A 137 -4.88 9.93 6.63
C ILE A 137 -5.61 11.08 5.90
N GLN A 138 -5.32 11.28 4.62
CA GLN A 138 -5.96 12.33 3.82
C GLN A 138 -7.47 12.08 3.67
N VAL A 139 -7.87 10.87 3.26
CA VAL A 139 -9.27 10.54 2.98
C VAL A 139 -10.09 10.43 4.27
N GLY A 140 -9.49 9.91 5.33
CA GLY A 140 -10.10 9.82 6.65
C GLY A 140 -10.14 11.16 7.39
N ALA A 141 -9.31 12.13 6.98
CA ALA A 141 -9.21 13.47 7.58
C ALA A 141 -9.04 13.43 9.10
N PHE A 142 -8.20 12.53 9.62
CA PHE A 142 -7.94 12.39 11.05
C PHE A 142 -6.45 12.42 11.36
N SER A 143 -6.14 12.85 12.57
CA SER A 143 -4.76 12.83 13.08
C SER A 143 -4.33 11.40 13.43
N PRO A 144 -3.17 10.90 12.96
CA PRO A 144 -2.65 9.62 13.41
C PRO A 144 -2.33 9.59 14.92
N ILE A 145 -2.20 10.75 15.55
CA ILE A 145 -2.01 10.91 16.99
C ILE A 145 -3.30 11.26 17.73
N ASP A 146 -4.47 11.00 17.15
CA ASP A 146 -5.75 11.16 17.83
C ASP A 146 -5.77 10.32 19.13
N PRO A 147 -6.18 10.89 20.27
CA PRO A 147 -6.21 10.16 21.56
C PRO A 147 -7.01 8.86 21.52
N LEU A 148 -8.05 8.76 20.70
CA LEU A 148 -8.85 7.54 20.53
C LEU A 148 -8.05 6.39 19.86
N LEU A 149 -6.97 6.72 19.14
CA LEU A 149 -6.13 5.73 18.49
C LEU A 149 -4.95 5.26 19.35
N VAL A 150 -4.63 5.92 20.47
CA VAL A 150 -3.52 5.51 21.36
C VAL A 150 -3.62 4.04 21.77
N PRO A 151 -4.78 3.52 22.26
CA PRO A 151 -4.88 2.11 22.60
C PRO A 151 -4.84 1.18 21.37
N VAL A 152 -5.27 1.64 20.20
CA VAL A 152 -5.21 0.88 18.94
C VAL A 152 -3.76 0.71 18.49
N TRP A 153 -2.98 1.79 18.50
CA TRP A 153 -1.56 1.72 18.15
C TRP A 153 -0.77 0.82 19.09
N GLY A 154 -1.03 0.90 20.41
CA GLY A 154 -0.41 0.01 21.38
C GLY A 154 -0.72 -1.46 21.13
N LEU A 155 -1.99 -1.78 20.83
CA LEU A 155 -2.40 -3.14 20.48
C LEU A 155 -1.73 -3.66 19.21
N LEU A 156 -1.62 -2.83 18.16
CA LEU A 156 -0.97 -3.20 16.90
C LEU A 156 0.54 -3.37 17.05
N GLU A 157 1.19 -2.51 17.87
CA GLU A 157 2.61 -2.65 18.21
C GLU A 157 2.88 -3.97 18.93
N ASP A 158 2.09 -4.29 19.98
CA ASP A 158 2.25 -5.51 20.78
C ASP A 158 1.95 -6.78 19.96
N ALA A 159 0.95 -6.74 19.09
CA ALA A 159 0.61 -7.84 18.19
C ALA A 159 1.59 -7.96 17.01
N ALA A 160 2.47 -6.99 16.80
CA ALA A 160 3.40 -6.90 15.68
C ALA A 160 2.71 -7.08 14.30
N VAL A 161 1.48 -6.53 14.16
CA VAL A 161 0.74 -6.54 12.89
C VAL A 161 1.05 -5.26 12.13
N PRO A 162 1.50 -5.34 10.85
CA PRO A 162 1.85 -4.17 10.07
C PRO A 162 0.63 -3.31 9.69
N VAL A 163 0.87 -2.00 9.56
CA VAL A 163 -0.13 -1.04 9.10
C VAL A 163 0.39 -0.33 7.85
N VAL A 164 -0.29 -0.49 6.72
CA VAL A 164 -0.09 0.36 5.54
C VAL A 164 -0.77 1.70 5.79
N ILE A 165 0.01 2.76 5.80
CA ILE A 165 -0.48 4.11 6.09
C ILE A 165 -0.23 5.06 4.90
N HIS A 166 -1.31 5.61 4.33
CA HIS A 166 -1.20 6.69 3.37
C HIS A 166 -1.13 8.01 4.14
N CYS A 167 0.06 8.52 4.31
CA CYS A 167 0.35 9.72 5.10
C CYS A 167 1.17 10.79 4.38
N GLY A 168 1.75 10.50 3.21
CA GLY A 168 2.33 11.52 2.34
C GLY A 168 1.28 12.54 1.86
N SER A 169 1.72 13.72 1.47
CA SER A 169 0.82 14.83 1.06
C SER A 169 0.30 14.69 -0.38
N GLY A 170 0.78 13.73 -1.16
CA GLY A 170 0.28 13.47 -2.51
C GLY A 170 -1.01 12.62 -2.52
N PRO A 171 -1.84 12.76 -3.59
CA PRO A 171 -1.75 13.73 -4.67
C PRO A 171 -2.26 15.13 -4.30
N ALA A 172 -2.87 15.30 -3.14
CA ALA A 172 -3.30 16.59 -2.59
C ALA A 172 -3.11 16.57 -1.06
N PRO A 173 -2.56 17.64 -0.46
CA PRO A 173 -2.30 17.68 0.97
C PRO A 173 -3.61 17.68 1.78
N GLY A 174 -3.57 17.05 2.95
CA GLY A 174 -4.58 17.12 3.99
C GLY A 174 -3.99 17.73 5.26
N GLU A 175 -4.83 18.10 6.22
CA GLU A 175 -4.43 18.75 7.48
C GLU A 175 -3.41 17.91 8.27
N PHE A 176 -3.54 16.57 8.23
CA PHE A 176 -2.73 15.65 9.04
C PHE A 176 -1.74 14.85 8.21
N THR A 177 -1.54 15.18 6.92
CA THR A 177 -0.56 14.53 6.05
C THR A 177 0.85 15.09 6.27
N GLY A 178 1.85 14.34 5.79
CA GLY A 178 3.26 14.69 5.91
C GLY A 178 4.00 13.91 7.00
N PRO A 179 5.33 14.11 7.12
CA PRO A 179 6.19 13.29 7.97
C PRO A 179 6.04 13.58 9.47
N GLU A 180 5.71 14.82 9.87
CA GLU A 180 5.73 15.21 11.28
C GLU A 180 4.73 14.44 12.16
N PRO A 181 3.45 14.23 11.77
CA PRO A 181 2.55 13.41 12.57
C PRO A 181 3.04 11.97 12.74
N ILE A 182 3.75 11.43 11.73
CA ILE A 182 4.33 10.08 11.78
C ILE A 182 5.55 10.04 12.71
N ARG A 183 6.39 11.07 12.73
CA ARG A 183 7.50 11.20 13.70
C ARG A 183 6.99 11.19 15.14
N VAL A 184 5.90 11.93 15.39
CA VAL A 184 5.27 11.97 16.73
C VAL A 184 4.70 10.61 17.11
N LEU A 185 3.99 9.94 16.17
CA LEU A 185 3.45 8.59 16.38
C LEU A 185 4.55 7.59 16.72
N LEU A 186 5.62 7.53 15.92
CA LEU A 186 6.72 6.59 16.11
C LEU A 186 7.58 6.89 17.33
N LYS A 187 7.63 8.14 17.80
CA LYS A 187 8.25 8.48 19.08
C LYS A 187 7.51 7.86 20.26
N GLN A 188 6.18 7.74 20.16
CA GLN A 188 5.34 7.11 21.17
C GLN A 188 5.30 5.57 21.04
N PHE A 189 5.32 5.07 19.79
CA PHE A 189 5.24 3.64 19.45
C PHE A 189 6.43 3.24 18.55
N PRO A 190 7.66 3.12 19.09
CA PRO A 190 8.87 2.94 18.27
C PRO A 190 9.02 1.56 17.62
N ARG A 191 8.28 0.56 18.08
CA ARG A 191 8.26 -0.80 17.50
C ARG A 191 7.08 -1.05 16.58
N LEU A 192 6.27 -0.02 16.33
CA LEU A 192 5.10 -0.12 15.43
C LEU A 192 5.56 -0.45 14.01
N ARG A 193 5.00 -1.52 13.45
CA ARG A 193 5.28 -1.92 12.07
C ARG A 193 4.48 -1.07 11.10
N LEU A 194 5.11 -0.04 10.55
CA LEU A 194 4.49 0.80 9.52
C LEU A 194 5.02 0.47 8.13
N ILE A 195 4.12 0.50 7.16
CA ILE A 195 4.43 0.51 5.73
C ILE A 195 3.93 1.84 5.20
N ILE A 196 4.86 2.75 4.91
CA ILE A 196 4.53 4.06 4.36
C ILE A 196 4.18 3.90 2.89
N ALA A 197 2.93 4.17 2.56
CA ALA A 197 2.42 4.05 1.21
C ALA A 197 3.08 5.06 0.25
N HIS A 198 3.28 4.67 -1.02
CA HIS A 198 3.81 5.53 -2.08
C HIS A 198 5.17 6.16 -1.76
N MET A 199 6.03 5.47 -1.01
CA MET A 199 7.29 6.01 -0.50
C MET A 199 7.13 7.31 0.32
N GLY A 200 5.90 7.65 0.74
CA GLY A 200 5.58 8.92 1.39
C GLY A 200 5.54 10.12 0.45
N MET A 201 5.23 9.91 -0.83
CA MET A 201 5.19 10.96 -1.88
C MET A 201 4.36 12.19 -1.46
N PRO A 202 4.85 13.43 -1.68
CA PRO A 202 6.14 13.77 -2.29
C PRO A 202 7.30 13.94 -1.30
N GLU A 203 7.10 13.71 0.01
CA GLU A 203 8.10 13.91 1.06
C GLU A 203 9.06 12.71 1.16
N TYR A 204 9.54 12.20 0.02
CA TYR A 204 10.37 11.00 -0.11
C TYR A 204 11.58 10.96 0.82
N SER A 205 12.34 12.07 0.88
CA SER A 205 13.56 12.15 1.69
C SER A 205 13.26 12.01 3.18
N ASP A 206 12.20 12.67 3.66
CA ASP A 206 11.77 12.60 5.05
C ASP A 206 11.35 11.19 5.46
N PHE A 207 10.61 10.50 4.59
CA PHE A 207 10.15 9.14 4.87
C PHE A 207 11.27 8.10 4.74
N LEU A 208 12.28 8.33 3.88
CA LEU A 208 13.52 7.55 3.90
C LEU A 208 14.28 7.77 5.23
N ASP A 209 14.30 9.01 5.77
CA ASP A 209 14.90 9.31 7.08
C ASP A 209 14.18 8.56 8.20
N ILE A 210 12.86 8.57 8.19
CA ILE A 210 12.04 7.85 9.16
C ILE A 210 12.31 6.34 9.08
N SER A 211 12.32 5.78 7.86
CA SER A 211 12.59 4.35 7.67
C SER A 211 14.01 3.95 8.12
N ALA A 212 15.01 4.80 7.90
CA ALA A 212 16.37 4.57 8.39
C ALA A 212 16.47 4.63 9.91
N GLN A 213 15.66 5.47 10.56
CA GLN A 213 15.69 5.67 12.03
C GLN A 213 14.96 4.57 12.80
N TYR A 214 13.89 3.99 12.25
CA TYR A 214 13.03 3.01 12.91
C TYR A 214 13.08 1.66 12.21
N ASP A 215 13.50 0.60 12.92
CA ASP A 215 13.75 -0.73 12.34
C ASP A 215 12.52 -1.36 11.71
N GLU A 216 11.34 -1.14 12.27
CA GLU A 216 10.08 -1.73 11.82
C GLU A 216 9.32 -0.87 10.80
N VAL A 217 9.89 0.26 10.36
CA VAL A 217 9.29 1.11 9.32
C VAL A 217 9.80 0.71 7.94
N ARG A 218 8.87 0.40 7.06
CA ARG A 218 9.07 0.05 5.65
C ARG A 218 8.35 1.05 4.74
N LEU A 219 8.71 1.04 3.47
CA LEU A 219 8.12 1.90 2.44
C LEU A 219 7.64 1.01 1.29
N ASP A 220 6.49 1.30 0.69
CA ASP A 220 6.08 0.63 -0.54
C ASP A 220 6.29 1.49 -1.78
N THR A 221 6.57 0.83 -2.91
CA THR A 221 6.90 1.48 -4.19
C THR A 221 5.68 2.00 -4.95
N THR A 222 4.50 1.83 -4.40
CA THR A 222 3.23 2.12 -5.06
C THR A 222 3.25 3.46 -5.79
N MET A 223 3.09 3.43 -7.10
CA MET A 223 3.10 4.59 -8.02
C MET A 223 4.38 5.44 -8.05
N ALA A 224 5.24 5.39 -7.03
CA ALA A 224 6.29 6.39 -6.76
C ALA A 224 7.28 6.65 -7.91
N PHE A 225 7.55 5.66 -8.75
CA PHE A 225 8.56 5.73 -9.82
C PHE A 225 7.97 5.72 -11.23
N THR A 226 6.65 5.70 -11.35
CA THR A 226 5.96 5.64 -12.64
C THR A 226 6.00 6.98 -13.37
N LYS A 227 5.88 6.95 -14.69
CA LYS A 227 5.79 8.18 -15.49
C LYS A 227 4.67 9.08 -14.99
N PHE A 228 3.54 8.47 -14.63
CA PHE A 228 2.40 9.20 -14.12
C PHE A 228 2.76 10.02 -12.88
N SER A 229 3.43 9.47 -11.88
CA SER A 229 3.78 10.21 -10.66
C SER A 229 4.94 11.17 -10.87
N ASN A 230 5.94 10.77 -11.64
CA ASN A 230 7.14 11.59 -11.89
C ASN A 230 6.86 12.94 -12.58
N GLU A 231 5.74 13.07 -13.29
CA GLU A 231 5.36 14.36 -13.89
C GLU A 231 5.05 15.45 -12.85
N LYS A 232 4.59 15.06 -11.65
CA LYS A 232 4.15 16.00 -10.60
C LYS A 232 5.01 15.92 -9.34
N ALA A 233 5.48 14.74 -9.00
CA ALA A 233 6.25 14.45 -7.79
C ALA A 233 7.38 13.48 -8.13
N PRO A 234 8.43 13.90 -8.87
CA PRO A 234 9.55 13.06 -9.21
C PRO A 234 10.33 12.68 -7.95
N PHE A 235 10.81 11.42 -7.91
CA PHE A 235 11.69 10.97 -6.84
C PHE A 235 13.03 11.74 -6.94
N PRO A 236 13.56 12.29 -5.83
CA PRO A 236 14.77 13.10 -5.85
C PRO A 236 16.00 12.29 -6.28
N GLU A 237 16.77 12.79 -7.25
CA GLU A 237 17.99 12.10 -7.73
C GLU A 237 18.98 11.83 -6.60
N SER A 238 19.15 12.77 -5.69
CA SER A 238 20.03 12.63 -4.52
C SER A 238 19.63 11.54 -3.54
N ALA A 239 18.41 11.04 -3.62
CA ALA A 239 17.88 10.02 -2.71
C ALA A 239 18.04 8.57 -3.21
N TYR A 240 18.45 8.36 -4.48
CA TYR A 240 18.64 7.00 -5.01
C TYR A 240 19.67 6.15 -4.25
N PRO A 241 20.84 6.67 -3.85
CA PRO A 241 21.78 5.86 -3.07
C PRO A 241 21.13 5.32 -1.78
N ARG A 242 20.35 6.16 -1.13
CA ARG A 242 19.66 5.79 0.10
C ARG A 242 18.50 4.80 -0.12
N LEU A 243 17.79 4.93 -1.23
CA LEU A 243 16.79 3.95 -1.66
C LEU A 243 17.43 2.56 -1.81
N VAL A 244 18.61 2.50 -2.44
CA VAL A 244 19.36 1.25 -2.63
C VAL A 244 19.84 0.67 -1.31
N ASP A 245 20.42 1.48 -0.44
CA ASP A 245 20.89 1.06 0.89
C ASP A 245 19.77 0.51 1.78
N LEU A 246 18.57 1.08 1.67
CA LEU A 246 17.37 0.65 2.37
C LEU A 246 16.57 -0.45 1.66
N GLY A 247 17.12 -1.08 0.61
CA GLY A 247 16.43 -2.06 -0.21
C GLY A 247 15.71 -3.16 0.59
N HIS A 248 16.29 -3.61 1.72
CA HIS A 248 15.71 -4.58 2.64
C HIS A 248 14.44 -4.10 3.38
N LYS A 249 14.11 -2.81 3.29
CA LYS A 249 12.89 -2.17 3.86
C LYS A 249 11.90 -1.71 2.79
N ILE A 250 12.21 -1.90 1.52
CA ILE A 250 11.34 -1.52 0.41
C ILE A 250 10.47 -2.71 0.02
N LEU A 251 9.18 -2.46 -0.14
CA LEU A 251 8.18 -3.45 -0.53
C LEU A 251 7.56 -3.07 -1.87
N PHE A 252 7.24 -4.05 -2.69
CA PHE A 252 6.51 -3.78 -3.92
C PHE A 252 5.03 -3.55 -3.65
N GLY A 253 4.49 -2.46 -4.19
CA GLY A 253 3.07 -2.16 -4.22
C GLY A 253 2.69 -1.52 -5.56
N SER A 254 1.47 -1.75 -6.04
CA SER A 254 1.00 -1.27 -7.33
C SER A 254 -0.09 -0.21 -7.28
N ASP A 255 -0.94 -0.19 -6.26
CA ASP A 255 -2.23 0.51 -6.17
C ASP A 255 -3.33 -0.08 -7.07
N PHE A 256 -3.11 -1.30 -7.58
CA PHE A 256 -4.13 -2.00 -8.36
C PHE A 256 -5.46 -2.12 -7.59
N PRO A 257 -6.61 -1.86 -8.20
CA PRO A 257 -6.87 -1.60 -9.60
C PRO A 257 -6.93 -0.10 -9.97
N ASN A 258 -6.67 0.80 -9.02
CA ASN A 258 -6.96 2.23 -9.14
C ASN A 258 -5.92 3.03 -9.95
N ILE A 259 -5.05 2.34 -10.67
CA ILE A 259 -3.95 2.93 -11.44
C ILE A 259 -4.38 3.38 -12.84
N PRO A 260 -3.84 4.51 -13.34
CA PRO A 260 -4.14 5.04 -14.67
C PRO A 260 -3.23 4.51 -15.79
N TYR A 261 -2.45 3.47 -15.49
CA TYR A 261 -1.47 2.84 -16.40
C TYR A 261 -1.55 1.31 -16.29
N GLY A 262 -0.83 0.57 -17.15
CA GLY A 262 -0.75 -0.89 -17.07
C GLY A 262 0.14 -1.34 -15.89
N TYR A 263 -0.25 -2.41 -15.22
CA TYR A 263 0.48 -2.99 -14.06
C TYR A 263 1.98 -3.19 -14.33
N ALA A 264 2.32 -3.58 -15.56
CA ALA A 264 3.70 -3.75 -15.98
C ALA A 264 4.57 -2.47 -15.79
N GLU A 265 3.96 -1.26 -15.88
CA GLU A 265 4.71 -0.02 -15.64
C GLU A 265 5.21 0.07 -14.20
N ALA A 266 4.43 -0.36 -13.21
CA ALA A 266 4.86 -0.35 -11.81
C ALA A 266 6.10 -1.24 -11.59
N VAL A 267 6.19 -2.38 -12.27
CA VAL A 267 7.32 -3.30 -12.16
C VAL A 267 8.52 -2.84 -12.99
N THR A 268 8.30 -2.46 -14.26
CA THR A 268 9.40 -2.06 -15.17
C THR A 268 10.05 -0.75 -14.76
N ALA A 269 9.30 0.16 -14.12
CA ALA A 269 9.86 1.40 -13.60
C ALA A 269 10.96 1.17 -12.56
N LEU A 270 10.90 0.08 -11.80
CA LEU A 270 11.92 -0.25 -10.79
C LEU A 270 13.23 -0.71 -11.43
N GLN A 271 13.17 -1.42 -12.57
CA GLN A 271 14.36 -1.96 -13.23
C GLN A 271 15.35 -0.90 -13.74
N VAL A 272 14.86 0.31 -13.99
CA VAL A 272 15.65 1.40 -14.57
C VAL A 272 16.12 2.44 -13.55
N LEU A 273 15.86 2.19 -12.26
CA LEU A 273 16.28 3.10 -11.20
C LEU A 273 17.81 3.09 -11.02
N PRO A 274 18.42 4.25 -10.78
CA PRO A 274 19.87 4.34 -10.57
C PRO A 274 20.35 3.49 -9.39
N GLY A 275 21.32 2.61 -9.63
CA GLY A 275 21.96 1.77 -8.63
C GLY A 275 21.20 0.50 -8.23
N VAL A 276 20.00 0.28 -8.78
CA VAL A 276 19.23 -0.95 -8.57
C VAL A 276 19.83 -2.10 -9.36
N ASP A 277 19.99 -3.24 -8.70
CA ASP A 277 20.44 -4.50 -9.31
C ASP A 277 19.38 -5.62 -9.15
N ASP A 278 19.66 -6.77 -9.73
CA ASP A 278 18.78 -7.94 -9.66
C ASP A 278 18.51 -8.40 -8.22
N ASN A 279 19.45 -8.20 -7.31
CA ASN A 279 19.28 -8.60 -5.92
C ASN A 279 18.28 -7.70 -5.21
N TRP A 280 18.41 -6.39 -5.41
CA TRP A 280 17.44 -5.41 -4.94
C TRP A 280 16.04 -5.70 -5.52
N MET A 281 15.95 -6.01 -6.80
CA MET A 281 14.67 -6.38 -7.45
C MET A 281 14.05 -7.65 -6.82
N ARG A 282 14.86 -8.69 -6.52
CA ARG A 282 14.38 -9.91 -5.82
C ARG A 282 13.86 -9.60 -4.44
N ASP A 283 14.55 -8.74 -3.71
CA ASP A 283 14.17 -8.35 -2.36
C ASP A 283 12.84 -7.59 -2.38
N VAL A 284 12.70 -6.59 -3.25
CA VAL A 284 11.51 -5.74 -3.33
C VAL A 284 10.31 -6.47 -3.89
N LEU A 285 10.46 -7.22 -4.98
CA LEU A 285 9.32 -7.90 -5.62
C LEU A 285 8.84 -9.12 -4.81
N TYR A 286 9.73 -9.75 -4.03
CA TYR A 286 9.37 -11.00 -3.38
C TYR A 286 9.85 -11.11 -1.93
N ARG A 287 11.15 -11.11 -1.65
CA ARG A 287 11.71 -11.58 -0.37
C ARG A 287 11.26 -10.75 0.82
N ASN A 288 11.22 -9.43 0.69
CA ASN A 288 10.79 -8.54 1.78
C ASN A 288 9.31 -8.74 2.12
N GLY A 289 8.45 -8.89 1.10
CA GLY A 289 7.04 -9.20 1.28
C GLY A 289 6.82 -10.59 1.86
N ALA A 290 7.60 -11.61 1.42
CA ALA A 290 7.53 -12.97 1.94
C ALA A 290 7.90 -13.03 3.42
N ALA A 291 8.96 -12.33 3.82
CA ALA A 291 9.36 -12.22 5.22
C ALA A 291 8.28 -11.50 6.06
N LEU A 292 7.68 -10.42 5.52
CA LEU A 292 6.65 -9.66 6.21
C LEU A 292 5.38 -10.48 6.47
N PHE A 293 4.87 -11.17 5.45
CA PHE A 293 3.63 -11.95 5.51
C PHE A 293 3.84 -13.42 5.85
N ARG A 294 5.08 -13.82 6.18
CA ARG A 294 5.43 -15.21 6.55
C ARG A 294 4.98 -16.22 5.50
N VAL A 295 5.22 -15.88 4.24
CA VAL A 295 4.97 -16.79 3.12
C VAL A 295 6.11 -17.80 3.07
N ASP A 296 5.79 -19.07 3.27
CA ASP A 296 6.77 -20.16 3.16
C ASP A 296 7.39 -20.16 1.75
N SER A 297 8.70 -20.26 1.70
CA SER A 297 9.51 -20.28 0.47
C SER A 297 9.46 -21.64 -0.23
#